data_f6812a1d3e24a9ca21940a193d84daaa
#
_entry.id   f6812a1d3e24a9ca21940a193d84daaa
#
_cell.length_a   1.000
_cell.length_b   1.000
_cell.length_c   1.000
_cell.angle_alpha   90.00
_cell.angle_beta   90.00
_cell.angle_gamma   90.00
#
_symmetry.space_group_name_H-M   'P 1'
#
loop_
_entity.id
_entity.type
_entity.pdbx_description
1 polymer ?
#
loop_
_entity_poly.entity_id
_entity_poly.type
_entity_poly.pdbx_seq_one_letter_code
_entity_poly.pdbx_strand_id
1 'polypeptide(L)'
;MTCGDFLPLSWTDCPENPVIRPPWPEFLIADPTFATPAETPDGAWHLFAHGIVAGIHHFRSEDGVRWNRIGRVGPGLRPYLFRGADWILFHERIVSPLRSVVAIRRSSDLVRWSRPEVVLEPSLPWEGRLFSTNGNPCLADAGGSFRLYYSAGLSWLADCGFPEPRFIGVAQAERPEGPFVKEREPMLSPSPAIPHRNLGAGSIKVVRDPATGRWLGFHNGIYVDSRGRSRSDIRLLVSPDGLQWVEALDRPLVAPEPGWKAGLVYACDVRLHVGEWRMYYNARDGWALGVERIGMATSRRLLECGGLPPF
;
A
#
# COMPACT_ATOMS: atom_id res chain seq x y z
N MET A 1 -5.21 -28.64 -21.45
CA MET A 1 -4.85 -27.21 -21.53
C MET A 1 -4.68 -26.73 -20.10
N THR A 2 -3.46 -26.59 -19.63
CA THR A 2 -3.16 -25.96 -18.34
C THR A 2 -3.59 -24.50 -18.44
N CYS A 3 -4.49 -24.09 -17.58
CA CYS A 3 -4.95 -22.71 -17.48
C CYS A 3 -3.71 -21.82 -17.24
N GLY A 4 -3.33 -21.01 -18.24
CA GLY A 4 -2.16 -20.16 -18.16
C GLY A 4 -2.29 -19.18 -17.00
N ASP A 5 -1.18 -18.94 -16.35
CA ASP A 5 -1.08 -18.06 -15.19
C ASP A 5 -1.41 -16.61 -15.56
N PHE A 6 -2.52 -16.11 -15.04
CA PHE A 6 -2.96 -14.73 -15.24
C PHE A 6 -2.28 -13.82 -14.22
N LEU A 7 -1.25 -13.11 -14.61
CA LEU A 7 -0.65 -12.07 -13.78
C LEU A 7 -0.98 -10.68 -14.33
N PRO A 8 -1.13 -9.66 -13.46
CA PRO A 8 -1.33 -8.27 -13.88
C PRO A 8 0.02 -7.64 -14.26
N LEU A 9 0.60 -8.07 -15.39
CA LEU A 9 1.95 -7.71 -15.80
C LEU A 9 2.03 -6.38 -16.56
N SER A 10 0.92 -5.92 -17.13
CA SER A 10 0.86 -4.68 -17.91
C SER A 10 -0.20 -3.75 -17.34
N TRP A 11 0.20 -2.54 -16.99
CA TRP A 11 -0.65 -1.51 -16.40
C TRP A 11 -0.72 -0.29 -17.29
N THR A 12 -1.90 0.30 -17.39
CA THR A 12 -2.16 1.53 -18.14
C THR A 12 -2.65 2.60 -17.18
N ASP A 13 -1.96 3.72 -17.16
CA ASP A 13 -2.38 4.91 -16.39
C ASP A 13 -3.70 5.47 -16.92
N CYS A 14 -4.54 5.94 -16.01
CA CYS A 14 -5.74 6.68 -16.35
C CYS A 14 -5.38 8.02 -17.02
N PRO A 15 -5.99 8.36 -18.16
CA PRO A 15 -5.72 9.64 -18.82
C PRO A 15 -6.03 10.88 -17.99
N GLU A 16 -6.95 10.75 -17.02
CA GLU A 16 -7.34 11.81 -16.09
C GLU A 16 -6.40 11.98 -14.89
N ASN A 17 -5.30 11.21 -14.81
CA ASN A 17 -4.36 11.30 -13.71
C ASN A 17 -3.74 12.69 -13.54
N PRO A 18 -3.57 13.19 -12.29
CA PRO A 18 -3.96 12.58 -11.03
C PRO A 18 -5.47 12.71 -10.77
N VAL A 19 -6.10 11.59 -10.35
CA VAL A 19 -7.55 11.53 -10.09
C VAL A 19 -7.96 12.19 -8.76
N ILE A 20 -7.05 12.30 -7.79
CA ILE A 20 -7.28 13.04 -6.54
C ILE A 20 -6.09 13.96 -6.26
N ARG A 21 -6.40 15.23 -6.00
CA ARG A 21 -5.46 16.26 -5.54
C ARG A 21 -5.66 16.53 -4.05
N PRO A 22 -4.63 17.03 -3.33
CA PRO A 22 -4.78 17.38 -1.92
C PRO A 22 -5.98 18.32 -1.72
N PRO A 23 -6.95 17.95 -0.87
CA PRO A 23 -8.06 18.85 -0.54
C PRO A 23 -7.57 19.88 0.50
N TRP A 24 -7.99 21.13 0.37
CA TRP A 24 -7.65 22.14 1.36
C TRP A 24 -8.06 21.73 2.80
N PRO A 25 -7.25 21.88 3.83
CA PRO A 25 -5.93 22.57 3.88
C PRO A 25 -4.72 21.64 3.66
N GLU A 26 -4.87 20.46 3.09
CA GLU A 26 -3.78 19.52 2.85
C GLU A 26 -2.83 20.03 1.74
N PHE A 27 -1.56 19.73 1.88
CA PHE A 27 -0.54 19.94 0.85
C PHE A 27 -0.03 18.64 0.23
N LEU A 28 -0.52 17.50 0.75
CA LEU A 28 -0.34 16.17 0.16
C LEU A 28 -1.59 15.32 0.40
N ILE A 29 -1.78 14.30 -0.43
CA ILE A 29 -2.74 13.21 -0.24
C ILE A 29 -2.06 11.91 -0.67
N ALA A 30 -2.03 10.91 0.23
CA ALA A 30 -1.17 9.74 0.09
C ALA A 30 -1.78 8.46 0.63
N ASP A 31 -1.15 7.32 0.29
CA ASP A 31 -1.45 5.96 0.73
C ASP A 31 -2.93 5.60 0.57
N PRO A 32 -3.43 5.56 -0.67
CA PRO A 32 -4.83 5.25 -0.93
C PRO A 32 -5.15 3.80 -0.58
N THR A 33 -6.37 3.59 -0.08
CA THR A 33 -7.03 2.29 0.00
C THR A 33 -8.50 2.46 -0.38
N PHE A 34 -9.12 1.45 -0.97
CA PHE A 34 -10.45 1.63 -1.55
C PHE A 34 -11.35 0.39 -1.41
N ALA A 35 -12.66 0.59 -1.64
CA ALA A 35 -13.65 -0.46 -1.83
C ALA A 35 -14.32 -0.29 -3.19
N THR A 36 -14.63 -1.41 -3.83
CA THR A 36 -15.33 -1.45 -5.11
C THR A 36 -16.86 -1.38 -4.92
N PRO A 37 -17.63 -0.98 -5.94
CA PRO A 37 -19.10 -0.97 -5.86
C PRO A 37 -19.74 -2.30 -5.43
N ALA A 38 -19.12 -3.42 -5.79
CA ALA A 38 -19.61 -4.75 -5.41
C ALA A 38 -19.45 -5.05 -3.91
N GLU A 39 -18.56 -4.34 -3.22
CA GLU A 39 -18.27 -4.53 -1.79
C GLU A 39 -19.06 -3.58 -0.91
N THR A 40 -19.53 -2.45 -1.44
CA THR A 40 -20.13 -1.34 -0.68
C THR A 40 -21.66 -1.40 -0.63
N PRO A 41 -22.29 -0.94 0.46
CA PRO A 41 -23.75 -0.98 0.61
C PRO A 41 -24.52 -0.10 -0.38
N ASP A 42 -23.90 1.00 -0.82
CA ASP A 42 -24.50 1.99 -1.72
C ASP A 42 -24.12 1.80 -3.19
N GLY A 43 -23.36 0.73 -3.51
CA GLY A 43 -22.96 0.42 -4.88
C GLY A 43 -21.98 1.43 -5.49
N ALA A 44 -21.30 2.25 -4.70
CA ALA A 44 -20.35 3.25 -5.15
C ALA A 44 -18.92 2.87 -4.80
N TRP A 45 -17.96 3.52 -5.44
CA TRP A 45 -16.54 3.45 -5.06
C TRP A 45 -16.30 4.31 -3.83
N HIS A 46 -15.58 3.77 -2.85
CA HIS A 46 -15.10 4.50 -1.69
C HIS A 46 -13.58 4.42 -1.62
N LEU A 47 -12.92 5.54 -1.36
CA LEU A 47 -11.47 5.62 -1.21
C LEU A 47 -11.12 6.40 0.04
N PHE A 48 -10.13 5.87 0.78
CA PHE A 48 -9.56 6.48 1.96
C PHE A 48 -8.09 6.77 1.70
N ALA A 49 -7.66 7.98 2.03
CA ALA A 49 -6.26 8.39 1.89
C ALA A 49 -5.93 9.41 2.97
N HIS A 50 -4.67 9.48 3.39
CA HIS A 50 -4.31 10.42 4.43
C HIS A 50 -3.72 11.71 3.89
N GLY A 51 -4.03 12.81 4.59
CA GLY A 51 -3.27 14.04 4.57
C GLY A 51 -2.55 14.23 5.91
N ILE A 52 -1.67 15.21 6.00
CA ILE A 52 -0.89 15.46 7.21
C ILE A 52 -1.68 16.32 8.22
N VAL A 53 -2.54 17.22 7.75
CA VAL A 53 -3.24 18.19 8.61
C VAL A 53 -4.51 17.60 9.24
N ALA A 54 -5.31 16.92 8.43
CA ALA A 54 -6.65 16.47 8.85
C ALA A 54 -6.77 14.94 9.02
N GLY A 55 -5.69 14.19 8.80
CA GLY A 55 -5.66 12.74 8.90
C GLY A 55 -6.31 12.04 7.72
N ILE A 56 -7.10 11.00 7.95
CA ILE A 56 -7.66 10.16 6.90
C ILE A 56 -8.93 10.78 6.33
N HIS A 57 -8.88 11.12 5.04
CA HIS A 57 -10.00 11.61 4.25
C HIS A 57 -10.79 10.45 3.65
N HIS A 58 -12.07 10.67 3.42
CA HIS A 58 -13.00 9.76 2.77
C HIS A 58 -13.54 10.38 1.48
N PHE A 59 -13.35 9.68 0.37
CA PHE A 59 -13.82 10.06 -0.96
C PHE A 59 -14.83 9.04 -1.47
N ARG A 60 -15.78 9.49 -2.29
CA ARG A 60 -16.78 8.67 -2.97
C ARG A 60 -16.82 8.99 -4.46
N SER A 61 -17.05 7.98 -5.29
CA SER A 61 -17.15 8.11 -6.74
C SER A 61 -18.16 7.13 -7.31
N GLU A 62 -18.82 7.50 -8.41
CA GLU A 62 -19.71 6.60 -9.16
C GLU A 62 -18.92 5.79 -10.22
N ASP A 63 -17.82 6.35 -10.75
CA ASP A 63 -17.05 5.78 -11.86
C ASP A 63 -15.64 5.30 -11.46
N GLY A 64 -15.20 5.64 -10.23
CA GLY A 64 -13.85 5.35 -9.75
C GLY A 64 -12.77 6.25 -10.36
N VAL A 65 -13.14 7.32 -11.05
CA VAL A 65 -12.23 8.29 -11.69
C VAL A 65 -12.45 9.69 -11.12
N ARG A 66 -13.71 10.12 -11.03
CA ARG A 66 -14.10 11.43 -10.50
C ARG A 66 -14.51 11.29 -9.05
N TRP A 67 -13.72 11.90 -8.16
CA TRP A 67 -13.85 11.71 -6.73
C TRP A 67 -14.39 12.96 -6.02
N ASN A 68 -15.37 12.77 -5.16
CA ASN A 68 -15.88 13.79 -4.25
C ASN A 68 -15.44 13.44 -2.82
N ARG A 69 -14.84 14.39 -2.11
CA ARG A 69 -14.57 14.23 -0.68
C ARG A 69 -15.88 14.33 0.08
N ILE A 70 -16.27 13.28 0.80
CA ILE A 70 -17.53 13.22 1.55
C ILE A 70 -17.34 13.30 3.06
N GLY A 71 -16.09 13.12 3.56
CA GLY A 71 -15.86 13.17 5.00
C GLY A 71 -14.41 12.94 5.41
N ARG A 72 -14.26 12.62 6.67
CA ARG A 72 -12.99 12.23 7.32
C ARG A 72 -13.26 11.13 8.35
N VAL A 73 -12.30 10.21 8.48
CA VAL A 73 -12.31 9.17 9.52
C VAL A 73 -11.75 9.70 10.84
N GLY A 74 -10.74 10.59 10.77
CA GLY A 74 -10.05 11.17 11.90
C GLY A 74 -8.52 11.03 11.80
N PRO A 75 -7.78 11.32 12.88
CA PRO A 75 -6.32 11.22 12.89
C PRO A 75 -5.84 9.82 12.57
N GLY A 76 -4.81 9.73 11.73
CA GLY A 76 -4.16 8.50 11.29
C GLY A 76 -3.46 8.72 9.96
N LEU A 77 -2.50 7.85 9.64
CA LEU A 77 -1.72 7.84 8.41
C LEU A 77 -1.83 6.45 7.76
N ARG A 78 -1.54 6.35 6.47
CA ARG A 78 -1.34 5.09 5.76
C ARG A 78 -2.47 4.07 5.98
N PRO A 79 -3.72 4.44 5.62
CA PRO A 79 -4.87 3.56 5.83
C PRO A 79 -4.82 2.32 4.95
N TYR A 80 -5.43 1.23 5.45
CA TYR A 80 -5.74 0.04 4.69
C TYR A 80 -7.12 -0.49 5.08
N LEU A 81 -7.99 -0.64 4.08
CA LEU A 81 -9.37 -1.06 4.26
C LEU A 81 -9.51 -2.58 4.03
N PHE A 82 -10.01 -3.28 5.03
CA PHE A 82 -10.32 -4.70 4.96
C PHE A 82 -11.82 -4.94 5.14
N ARG A 83 -12.38 -5.84 4.33
CA ARG A 83 -13.77 -6.29 4.45
C ARG A 83 -13.79 -7.62 5.18
N GLY A 84 -14.28 -7.61 6.44
CA GLY A 84 -14.65 -8.78 7.21
C GLY A 84 -16.18 -8.88 7.34
N ALA A 85 -16.69 -9.26 8.50
CA ALA A 85 -18.10 -9.13 8.85
C ALA A 85 -18.53 -7.66 8.79
N ASP A 86 -17.71 -6.79 9.38
CA ASP A 86 -17.75 -5.34 9.24
C ASP A 86 -16.54 -4.83 8.48
N TRP A 87 -16.51 -3.53 8.18
CA TRP A 87 -15.32 -2.87 7.65
C TRP A 87 -14.31 -2.62 8.76
N ILE A 88 -13.05 -2.96 8.51
CA ILE A 88 -11.93 -2.69 9.40
C ILE A 88 -10.96 -1.79 8.65
N LEU A 89 -10.73 -0.59 9.18
CA LEU A 89 -9.72 0.33 8.68
C LEU A 89 -8.48 0.24 9.57
N PHE A 90 -7.44 -0.43 9.07
CA PHE A 90 -6.11 -0.39 9.67
C PHE A 90 -5.44 0.93 9.32
N HIS A 91 -4.71 1.50 10.24
CA HIS A 91 -3.97 2.73 9.98
C HIS A 91 -2.77 2.88 10.93
N GLU A 92 -1.79 3.62 10.51
CA GLU A 92 -0.71 4.04 11.38
C GLU A 92 -1.20 5.16 12.31
N ARG A 93 -0.93 5.02 13.60
CA ARG A 93 -1.23 6.01 14.63
C ARG A 93 0.06 6.47 15.28
N ILE A 94 0.33 7.76 15.22
CA ILE A 94 1.42 8.39 15.98
C ILE A 94 0.99 8.51 17.42
N VAL A 95 1.69 7.83 18.32
CA VAL A 95 1.43 7.85 19.77
C VAL A 95 2.38 8.75 20.53
N SER A 96 3.53 9.05 19.95
CA SER A 96 4.48 10.08 20.37
C SER A 96 5.32 10.56 19.18
N PRO A 97 6.08 11.66 19.29
CA PRO A 97 6.95 12.13 18.19
C PRO A 97 7.96 11.08 17.68
N LEU A 98 8.27 10.08 18.49
CA LEU A 98 9.27 9.05 18.19
C LEU A 98 8.67 7.66 18.00
N ARG A 99 7.34 7.51 18.07
CA ARG A 99 6.70 6.20 18.03
C ARG A 99 5.39 6.20 17.29
N SER A 100 5.22 5.25 16.38
CA SER A 100 3.96 4.93 15.75
C SER A 100 3.60 3.44 15.90
N VAL A 101 2.31 3.16 15.84
CA VAL A 101 1.71 1.83 16.03
C VAL A 101 0.68 1.59 14.94
N VAL A 102 0.31 0.33 14.68
CA VAL A 102 -0.86 0.01 13.88
C VAL A 102 -2.09 -0.05 14.78
N ALA A 103 -3.12 0.70 14.39
CA ALA A 103 -4.42 0.70 15.04
C ALA A 103 -5.51 0.36 14.02
N ILE A 104 -6.67 -0.07 14.52
CA ILE A 104 -7.86 -0.36 13.72
C ILE A 104 -9.03 0.53 14.14
N ARG A 105 -9.94 0.76 13.21
CA ARG A 105 -11.29 1.28 13.43
C ARG A 105 -12.28 0.38 12.73
N ARG A 106 -13.49 0.25 13.26
CA ARG A 106 -14.57 -0.55 12.68
C ARG A 106 -15.71 0.32 12.23
N SER A 107 -16.37 -0.10 11.15
CA SER A 107 -17.55 0.56 10.60
C SER A 107 -18.45 -0.44 9.90
N SER A 108 -19.76 -0.31 10.05
CA SER A 108 -20.75 -1.06 9.28
C SER A 108 -21.18 -0.34 7.99
N ASP A 109 -20.93 0.97 7.89
CA ASP A 109 -21.46 1.86 6.84
C ASP A 109 -20.40 2.68 6.09
N LEU A 110 -19.09 2.50 6.39
CA LEU A 110 -17.95 3.28 5.87
C LEU A 110 -17.95 4.77 6.28
N VAL A 111 -18.95 5.24 7.00
CA VAL A 111 -19.12 6.65 7.37
C VAL A 111 -18.84 6.87 8.85
N ARG A 112 -19.42 6.03 9.70
CA ARG A 112 -19.24 6.09 11.15
C ARG A 112 -18.20 5.10 11.60
N TRP A 113 -17.16 5.60 12.24
CA TRP A 113 -16.02 4.79 12.66
C TRP A 113 -15.89 4.73 14.19
N SER A 114 -15.53 3.57 14.68
CA SER A 114 -15.21 3.39 16.12
C SER A 114 -14.00 4.24 16.54
N ARG A 115 -13.77 4.34 17.85
CA ARG A 115 -12.49 4.82 18.38
C ARG A 115 -11.36 3.89 17.94
N PRO A 116 -10.12 4.41 17.75
CA PRO A 116 -8.98 3.58 17.35
C PRO A 116 -8.57 2.64 18.48
N GLU A 117 -8.31 1.38 18.11
CA GLU A 117 -7.77 0.33 18.97
C GLU A 117 -6.42 -0.10 18.44
N VAL A 118 -5.38 -0.15 19.30
CA VAL A 118 -4.03 -0.56 18.91
C VAL A 118 -3.97 -2.08 18.79
N VAL A 119 -3.45 -2.58 17.65
CA VAL A 119 -3.35 -4.01 17.37
C VAL A 119 -1.92 -4.50 17.11
N LEU A 120 -0.98 -3.59 16.80
CA LEU A 120 0.43 -3.93 16.64
C LEU A 120 1.31 -2.77 17.10
N GLU A 121 2.25 -3.06 18.01
CA GLU A 121 3.20 -2.09 18.55
C GLU A 121 4.64 -2.52 18.22
N PRO A 122 5.60 -1.58 18.05
CA PRO A 122 7.02 -1.90 17.90
C PRO A 122 7.53 -2.69 19.12
N SER A 123 8.15 -3.84 18.86
CA SER A 123 8.68 -4.75 19.89
C SER A 123 9.97 -5.48 19.45
N LEU A 124 10.34 -5.38 18.18
CA LEU A 124 11.52 -6.04 17.63
C LEU A 124 12.64 -5.04 17.38
N PRO A 125 13.94 -5.44 17.50
CA PRO A 125 15.08 -4.53 17.39
C PRO A 125 15.15 -3.78 16.05
N TRP A 126 14.74 -4.40 14.95
CA TRP A 126 14.77 -3.81 13.62
C TRP A 126 13.65 -2.81 13.35
N GLU A 127 12.60 -2.79 14.18
CA GLU A 127 11.52 -1.80 14.10
C GLU A 127 11.93 -0.40 14.59
N GLY A 128 13.16 -0.26 15.08
CA GLY A 128 13.78 0.97 15.57
C GLY A 128 13.92 1.01 17.08
N ARG A 129 14.91 1.77 17.53
CA ARG A 129 15.20 1.94 18.98
C ARG A 129 14.68 3.29 19.47
N LEU A 130 15.21 4.39 18.94
CA LEU A 130 14.80 5.75 19.29
C LEU A 130 13.54 6.14 18.53
N PHE A 131 13.56 5.91 17.20
CA PHE A 131 12.39 6.09 16.34
C PHE A 131 11.84 4.71 16.01
N SER A 132 10.81 4.28 16.72
CA SER A 132 10.21 2.97 16.54
C SER A 132 8.86 3.09 15.84
N THR A 133 8.71 2.45 14.70
CA THR A 133 7.54 2.60 13.84
C THR A 133 6.97 1.27 13.41
N ASN A 134 5.64 1.16 13.45
CA ASN A 134 4.87 0.19 12.69
C ASN A 134 3.82 0.94 11.87
N GLY A 135 3.87 0.83 10.56
CA GLY A 135 2.99 1.55 9.64
C GLY A 135 2.70 0.78 8.34
N ASN A 136 2.07 1.43 7.37
CA ASN A 136 1.70 0.83 6.08
C ASN A 136 1.03 -0.55 6.20
N PRO A 137 0.01 -0.73 7.01
CA PRO A 137 -0.62 -2.03 7.21
C PRO A 137 -1.24 -2.57 5.93
N CYS A 138 -1.22 -3.89 5.77
CA CYS A 138 -1.98 -4.62 4.76
C CYS A 138 -2.35 -5.98 5.33
N LEU A 139 -3.64 -6.25 5.51
CA LEU A 139 -4.13 -7.54 5.99
C LEU A 139 -4.53 -8.42 4.82
N ALA A 140 -4.09 -9.66 4.82
CA ALA A 140 -4.49 -10.66 3.85
C ALA A 140 -5.04 -11.93 4.54
N ASP A 141 -6.10 -12.49 3.98
CA ASP A 141 -6.67 -13.79 4.41
C ASP A 141 -5.81 -14.93 3.85
N ALA A 142 -5.29 -15.76 4.73
CA ALA A 142 -4.45 -16.90 4.39
C ALA A 142 -5.24 -18.23 4.35
N GLY A 143 -6.57 -18.19 4.41
CA GLY A 143 -7.42 -19.38 4.36
C GLY A 143 -7.53 -20.07 5.72
N GLY A 144 -8.03 -19.36 6.71
CA GLY A 144 -8.20 -19.84 8.10
C GLY A 144 -7.32 -19.13 9.12
N SER A 145 -6.44 -18.23 8.67
CA SER A 145 -5.68 -17.30 9.47
C SER A 145 -5.47 -15.99 8.68
N PHE A 146 -4.95 -14.98 9.34
CA PHE A 146 -4.72 -13.65 8.75
C PHE A 146 -3.25 -13.28 8.88
N ARG A 147 -2.74 -12.59 7.86
CA ARG A 147 -1.38 -12.02 7.86
C ARG A 147 -1.45 -10.52 7.73
N LEU A 148 -0.89 -9.84 8.70
CA LEU A 148 -0.71 -8.40 8.70
C LEU A 148 0.72 -8.10 8.25
N TYR A 149 0.87 -7.61 7.03
CA TYR A 149 2.12 -7.03 6.52
C TYR A 149 2.19 -5.59 7.00
N TYR A 150 3.38 -5.16 7.44
CA TYR A 150 3.58 -3.82 7.97
C TYR A 150 5.00 -3.32 7.69
N SER A 151 5.14 -2.02 7.57
CA SER A 151 6.45 -1.38 7.43
C SER A 151 6.99 -0.95 8.77
N ALA A 152 8.32 -0.99 8.94
CA ALA A 152 8.98 -0.56 10.16
C ALA A 152 10.41 -0.04 9.93
N GLY A 153 10.95 0.65 10.94
CA GLY A 153 12.23 1.31 10.84
C GLY A 153 12.22 2.45 9.81
N LEU A 154 13.28 3.26 9.78
CA LEU A 154 13.35 4.44 8.93
C LEU A 154 14.65 4.49 8.15
N SER A 155 14.57 4.89 6.88
CA SER A 155 15.66 5.31 6.01
C SER A 155 15.50 6.77 5.64
N TRP A 156 16.52 7.60 5.85
CA TRP A 156 16.46 9.02 5.55
C TRP A 156 16.72 9.29 4.06
N LEU A 157 15.84 10.02 3.43
CA LEU A 157 15.97 10.49 2.04
C LEU A 157 16.53 11.91 2.07
N ALA A 158 17.84 12.05 1.83
CA ALA A 158 18.54 13.33 2.03
C ALA A 158 18.07 14.45 1.10
N ASP A 159 17.74 14.13 -0.15
CA ASP A 159 17.25 15.06 -1.15
C ASP A 159 15.74 15.38 -1.03
N CYS A 160 15.03 14.60 -0.22
CA CYS A 160 13.61 14.82 0.09
C CYS A 160 13.40 15.53 1.43
N GLY A 161 14.30 15.34 2.39
CA GLY A 161 14.21 15.92 3.72
C GLY A 161 13.22 15.19 4.66
N PHE A 162 12.87 13.94 4.36
CA PHE A 162 11.99 13.11 5.19
C PHE A 162 12.42 11.63 5.16
N PRO A 163 12.00 10.84 6.17
CA PRO A 163 12.27 9.41 6.22
C PRO A 163 11.19 8.58 5.51
N GLU A 164 11.61 7.42 4.99
CA GLU A 164 10.75 6.37 4.46
C GLU A 164 10.98 5.04 5.16
N PRO A 165 10.03 4.08 5.11
CA PRO A 165 10.16 2.80 5.79
C PRO A 165 11.34 1.97 5.28
N ARG A 166 12.09 1.40 6.24
CA ARG A 166 13.29 0.62 5.95
C ARG A 166 13.01 -0.85 5.72
N PHE A 167 12.11 -1.44 6.50
CA PHE A 167 11.84 -2.87 6.53
C PHE A 167 10.36 -3.15 6.36
N ILE A 168 10.03 -4.34 5.86
CA ILE A 168 8.68 -4.89 5.89
C ILE A 168 8.69 -6.15 6.74
N GLY A 169 7.81 -6.20 7.72
CA GLY A 169 7.54 -7.36 8.56
C GLY A 169 6.20 -8.00 8.25
N VAL A 170 5.99 -9.17 8.86
CA VAL A 170 4.71 -9.87 8.83
C VAL A 170 4.36 -10.36 10.23
N ALA A 171 3.08 -10.30 10.57
CA ALA A 171 2.54 -10.86 11.80
C ALA A 171 1.28 -11.69 11.49
N GLN A 172 1.02 -12.73 12.26
CA GLN A 172 -0.05 -13.69 12.01
C GLN A 172 -1.08 -13.66 13.13
N ALA A 173 -2.35 -13.92 12.80
CA ALA A 173 -3.45 -14.02 13.75
C ALA A 173 -4.53 -14.99 13.26
N GLU A 174 -5.35 -15.52 14.17
CA GLU A 174 -6.54 -16.32 13.84
C GLU A 174 -7.74 -15.45 13.45
N ARG A 175 -7.74 -14.19 13.83
CA ARG A 175 -8.81 -13.22 13.55
C ARG A 175 -8.25 -11.97 12.89
N PRO A 176 -9.04 -11.25 12.08
CA PRO A 176 -8.56 -10.07 11.36
C PRO A 176 -8.15 -8.92 12.29
N GLU A 177 -8.65 -8.89 13.53
CA GLU A 177 -8.29 -7.90 14.54
C GLU A 177 -7.10 -8.31 15.42
N GLY A 178 -6.58 -9.51 15.26
CA GLY A 178 -5.53 -10.09 16.09
C GLY A 178 -6.05 -10.96 17.25
N PRO A 179 -5.27 -11.19 18.30
CA PRO A 179 -3.91 -10.66 18.52
C PRO A 179 -2.91 -11.16 17.48
N PHE A 180 -2.00 -10.28 17.05
CA PHE A 180 -0.99 -10.60 16.05
C PHE A 180 0.33 -11.05 16.68
N VAL A 181 0.87 -12.18 16.20
CA VAL A 181 2.19 -12.71 16.54
C VAL A 181 3.16 -12.38 15.39
N LYS A 182 4.19 -11.61 15.68
CA LYS A 182 5.18 -11.17 14.69
C LYS A 182 6.18 -12.25 14.34
N GLU A 183 6.58 -12.30 13.08
CA GLU A 183 7.80 -12.98 12.68
C GLU A 183 9.02 -12.23 13.21
N ARG A 184 10.05 -12.99 13.61
CA ARG A 184 11.21 -12.46 14.32
C ARG A 184 12.07 -11.54 13.46
N GLU A 185 12.24 -11.94 12.19
CA GLU A 185 13.06 -11.23 11.21
C GLU A 185 12.17 -10.46 10.23
N PRO A 186 12.65 -9.36 9.65
CA PRO A 186 11.92 -8.68 8.60
C PRO A 186 11.77 -9.57 7.37
N MET A 187 10.58 -9.59 6.79
CA MET A 187 10.28 -10.33 5.56
C MET A 187 11.03 -9.74 4.34
N LEU A 188 11.09 -8.41 4.24
CA LEU A 188 11.86 -7.70 3.24
C LEU A 188 12.76 -6.65 3.88
N SER A 189 14.01 -6.62 3.43
CA SER A 189 15.04 -5.69 3.87
C SER A 189 15.67 -4.95 2.69
N PRO A 190 16.19 -3.75 2.86
CA PRO A 190 17.02 -3.12 1.84
C PRO A 190 18.28 -3.95 1.59
N SER A 191 18.76 -3.93 0.34
CA SER A 191 20.00 -4.61 -0.06
C SER A 191 20.72 -3.83 -1.15
N PRO A 192 22.03 -3.56 -1.00
CA PRO A 192 22.82 -2.94 -2.07
C PRO A 192 22.84 -3.75 -3.38
N ALA A 193 22.61 -5.06 -3.29
CA ALA A 193 22.55 -5.95 -4.45
C ALA A 193 21.21 -5.83 -5.24
N ILE A 194 20.20 -5.14 -4.68
CA ILE A 194 18.90 -4.94 -5.31
C ILE A 194 18.75 -3.44 -5.63
N PRO A 195 19.02 -3.01 -6.86
CA PRO A 195 19.11 -1.58 -7.21
C PRO A 195 17.87 -0.76 -6.85
N HIS A 196 16.67 -1.31 -7.01
CA HIS A 196 15.40 -0.65 -6.73
C HIS A 196 14.92 -0.79 -5.29
N ARG A 197 15.76 -1.34 -4.38
CA ARG A 197 15.52 -1.48 -2.94
C ARG A 197 16.82 -1.34 -2.14
N ASN A 198 17.71 -0.48 -2.59
CA ASN A 198 19.02 -0.34 -1.96
C ASN A 198 19.01 0.55 -0.69
N LEU A 199 17.94 1.30 -0.43
CA LEU A 199 17.84 2.21 0.71
C LEU A 199 16.76 1.80 1.72
N GLY A 200 15.60 1.36 1.25
CA GLY A 200 14.48 0.96 2.10
C GLY A 200 13.55 -0.02 1.39
N ALA A 201 12.84 -0.83 2.16
CA ALA A 201 11.86 -1.76 1.62
C ALA A 201 10.48 -1.11 1.37
N GLY A 202 10.25 0.13 1.86
CA GLY A 202 8.99 0.85 1.62
C GLY A 202 7.76 0.13 2.17
N SER A 203 6.80 -0.17 1.30
CA SER A 203 5.56 -0.88 1.67
C SER A 203 5.20 -1.97 0.66
N ILE A 204 4.30 -2.86 1.07
CA ILE A 204 3.72 -3.90 0.22
C ILE A 204 2.21 -3.98 0.43
N LYS A 205 1.46 -4.11 -0.67
CA LYS A 205 0.05 -4.50 -0.63
C LYS A 205 -0.07 -5.90 -1.19
N VAL A 206 -0.64 -6.78 -0.40
CA VAL A 206 -0.72 -8.21 -0.70
C VAL A 206 -2.16 -8.58 -1.00
N VAL A 207 -2.37 -9.22 -2.13
CA VAL A 207 -3.65 -9.81 -2.52
C VAL A 207 -3.44 -11.24 -2.94
N ARG A 208 -4.42 -12.10 -2.70
CA ARG A 208 -4.45 -13.45 -3.22
C ARG A 208 -5.24 -13.47 -4.52
N ASP A 209 -4.62 -13.90 -5.60
CA ASP A 209 -5.32 -14.01 -6.87
C ASP A 209 -6.41 -15.09 -6.76
N PRO A 210 -7.70 -14.74 -6.91
CA PRO A 210 -8.80 -15.70 -6.70
C PRO A 210 -8.83 -16.83 -7.73
N ALA A 211 -8.19 -16.66 -8.87
CA ALA A 211 -8.18 -17.70 -9.92
C ALA A 211 -7.04 -18.69 -9.76
N THR A 212 -5.87 -18.24 -9.34
CA THR A 212 -4.68 -19.10 -9.23
C THR A 212 -4.35 -19.47 -7.79
N GLY A 213 -4.91 -18.76 -6.82
CA GLY A 213 -4.56 -18.89 -5.40
C GLY A 213 -3.19 -18.33 -5.04
N ARG A 214 -2.46 -17.75 -5.99
CA ARG A 214 -1.12 -17.18 -5.78
C ARG A 214 -1.19 -15.90 -4.97
N TRP A 215 -0.13 -15.66 -4.23
CA TRP A 215 0.07 -14.42 -3.51
C TRP A 215 0.76 -13.40 -4.43
N LEU A 216 0.13 -12.26 -4.60
CA LEU A 216 0.63 -11.12 -5.36
C LEU A 216 0.98 -10.00 -4.41
N GLY A 217 2.21 -9.49 -4.47
CA GLY A 217 2.71 -8.39 -3.67
C GLY A 217 3.00 -7.17 -4.54
N PHE A 218 2.24 -6.10 -4.39
CA PHE A 218 2.50 -4.82 -5.02
C PHE A 218 3.39 -4.01 -4.09
N HIS A 219 4.65 -3.96 -4.44
CA HIS A 219 5.73 -3.48 -3.57
C HIS A 219 6.34 -2.20 -4.12
N ASN A 220 6.54 -1.20 -3.26
CA ASN A 220 7.35 -0.04 -3.59
C ASN A 220 8.66 -0.05 -2.80
N GLY A 221 9.75 -0.38 -3.47
CA GLY A 221 11.09 -0.23 -2.91
C GLY A 221 11.56 1.22 -2.92
N ILE A 222 12.40 1.58 -1.97
CA ILE A 222 13.03 2.90 -1.86
C ILE A 222 14.50 2.76 -2.24
N TYR A 223 14.96 3.57 -3.17
CA TYR A 223 16.33 3.47 -3.66
C TYR A 223 16.95 4.82 -4.07
N VAL A 224 18.26 4.82 -4.15
CA VAL A 224 19.02 5.91 -4.74
C VAL A 224 19.47 5.46 -6.13
N ASP A 225 19.13 6.25 -7.15
CA ASP A 225 19.49 5.97 -8.54
C ASP A 225 20.98 6.31 -8.82
N SER A 226 21.47 5.99 -10.02
CA SER A 226 22.86 6.26 -10.43
C SER A 226 23.25 7.74 -10.46
N ARG A 227 22.27 8.64 -10.34
CA ARG A 227 22.47 10.11 -10.25
C ARG A 227 22.44 10.61 -8.81
N GLY A 228 22.34 9.71 -7.82
CA GLY A 228 22.25 10.05 -6.40
C GLY A 228 20.87 10.60 -5.98
N ARG A 229 19.80 10.38 -6.77
CA ARG A 229 18.45 10.83 -6.46
C ARG A 229 17.65 9.72 -5.80
N SER A 230 16.90 10.07 -4.77
CA SER A 230 15.91 9.18 -4.16
C SER A 230 14.79 8.88 -5.15
N ARG A 231 14.43 7.61 -5.25
CA ARG A 231 13.41 7.08 -6.15
C ARG A 231 12.57 6.02 -5.44
N SER A 232 11.39 5.81 -5.97
CA SER A 232 10.52 4.68 -5.67
C SER A 232 9.69 4.36 -6.90
N ASP A 233 9.43 3.08 -7.12
CA ASP A 233 8.54 2.57 -8.17
C ASP A 233 7.72 1.40 -7.63
N ILE A 234 6.60 1.06 -8.27
CA ILE A 234 5.76 -0.08 -7.88
C ILE A 234 6.13 -1.29 -8.72
N ARG A 235 6.45 -2.41 -8.05
CA ARG A 235 6.85 -3.69 -8.64
C ARG A 235 5.92 -4.81 -8.21
N LEU A 236 5.83 -5.84 -9.03
CA LEU A 236 5.11 -7.06 -8.71
C LEU A 236 6.05 -8.11 -8.13
N LEU A 237 5.75 -8.53 -6.93
CA LEU A 237 6.31 -9.72 -6.32
C LEU A 237 5.27 -10.85 -6.36
N VAL A 238 5.73 -12.08 -6.45
CA VAL A 238 4.91 -13.28 -6.35
C VAL A 238 5.44 -14.19 -5.26
N SER A 239 4.54 -14.95 -4.64
CA SER A 239 4.89 -15.87 -3.59
C SER A 239 3.99 -17.11 -3.62
N PRO A 240 4.52 -18.31 -3.30
CA PRO A 240 3.72 -19.50 -3.13
C PRO A 240 2.99 -19.50 -1.78
N ASP A 241 3.58 -18.89 -0.77
CA ASP A 241 3.15 -19.00 0.63
C ASP A 241 2.86 -17.66 1.31
N GLY A 242 3.09 -16.52 0.63
CA GLY A 242 2.94 -15.16 1.19
C GLY A 242 4.04 -14.75 2.18
N LEU A 243 5.10 -15.52 2.32
CA LEU A 243 6.26 -15.25 3.20
C LEU A 243 7.55 -15.10 2.40
N GLN A 244 7.77 -15.97 1.42
CA GLN A 244 8.93 -15.91 0.52
C GLN A 244 8.51 -15.26 -0.80
N TRP A 245 9.19 -14.17 -1.17
CA TRP A 245 8.81 -13.34 -2.30
C TRP A 245 9.91 -13.27 -3.33
N VAL A 246 9.52 -13.41 -4.60
CA VAL A 246 10.39 -13.18 -5.77
C VAL A 246 9.76 -12.15 -6.69
N GLU A 247 10.59 -11.43 -7.44
CA GLU A 247 10.10 -10.49 -8.44
C GLU A 247 9.52 -11.24 -9.65
N ALA A 248 8.31 -10.84 -10.05
CA ALA A 248 7.67 -11.42 -11.23
C ALA A 248 8.23 -10.83 -12.55
N LEU A 249 8.80 -9.63 -12.49
CA LEU A 249 9.34 -8.89 -13.64
C LEU A 249 10.62 -8.17 -13.25
N ASP A 250 11.51 -7.99 -14.22
CA ASP A 250 12.73 -7.15 -14.12
C ASP A 250 12.44 -5.64 -14.21
N ARG A 251 11.21 -5.24 -14.52
CA ARG A 251 10.75 -3.85 -14.68
C ARG A 251 9.63 -3.50 -13.70
N PRO A 252 9.45 -2.21 -13.36
CA PRO A 252 8.32 -1.78 -12.56
C PRO A 252 6.99 -1.88 -13.33
N LEU A 253 5.89 -1.97 -12.57
CA LEU A 253 4.52 -1.85 -13.08
C LEU A 253 4.15 -0.37 -13.30
N VAL A 254 4.51 0.49 -12.35
CA VAL A 254 4.33 1.95 -12.41
C VAL A 254 5.62 2.60 -11.94
N ALA A 255 6.17 3.48 -12.76
CA ALA A 255 7.43 4.19 -12.50
C ALA A 255 7.25 5.72 -12.55
N PRO A 256 8.19 6.47 -11.97
CA PRO A 256 8.26 7.91 -12.18
C PRO A 256 8.39 8.27 -13.66
N GLU A 257 7.60 9.26 -14.08
CA GLU A 257 7.60 9.84 -15.44
C GLU A 257 7.46 11.36 -15.35
N PRO A 258 7.89 12.11 -16.36
CA PRO A 258 7.73 13.55 -16.38
C PRO A 258 6.30 14.02 -16.10
N GLY A 259 6.16 15.09 -15.31
CA GLY A 259 4.88 15.62 -14.88
C GLY A 259 4.59 15.34 -13.41
N TRP A 260 3.35 15.04 -13.07
CA TRP A 260 2.87 14.96 -11.69
C TRP A 260 3.48 13.80 -10.84
N LYS A 261 4.12 12.82 -11.47
CA LYS A 261 4.79 11.69 -10.81
C LYS A 261 6.31 11.63 -11.10
N ALA A 262 6.94 12.77 -11.37
CA ALA A 262 8.34 12.82 -11.80
C ALA A 262 9.36 12.46 -10.72
N GLY A 263 9.03 12.62 -9.45
CA GLY A 263 9.93 12.33 -8.31
C GLY A 263 9.89 10.88 -7.88
N LEU A 264 8.83 10.49 -7.23
CA LEU A 264 8.64 9.17 -6.62
C LEU A 264 7.23 8.65 -6.89
N VAL A 265 7.10 7.33 -7.00
CA VAL A 265 5.84 6.60 -7.03
C VAL A 265 5.84 5.68 -5.81
N TYR A 266 4.84 5.83 -4.94
CA TYR A 266 4.83 5.22 -3.63
C TYR A 266 3.81 4.08 -3.47
N ALA A 267 3.20 4.02 -2.28
CA ALA A 267 2.24 3.00 -1.89
C ALA A 267 1.00 3.01 -2.78
N CYS A 268 0.43 1.84 -2.93
CA CYS A 268 -0.81 1.62 -3.68
C CYS A 268 -1.78 0.76 -2.89
N ASP A 269 -3.01 0.65 -3.38
CA ASP A 269 -3.92 -0.46 -3.09
C ASP A 269 -4.46 -1.01 -4.41
N VAL A 270 -4.69 -2.32 -4.46
CA VAL A 270 -5.05 -3.03 -5.69
C VAL A 270 -6.21 -3.99 -5.43
N ARG A 271 -7.23 -3.93 -6.29
CA ARG A 271 -8.37 -4.84 -6.23
C ARG A 271 -8.77 -5.31 -7.62
N LEU A 272 -9.28 -6.54 -7.68
CA LEU A 272 -9.92 -7.07 -8.88
C LEU A 272 -11.40 -6.66 -8.88
N HIS A 273 -11.84 -6.01 -9.97
CA HIS A 273 -13.22 -5.62 -10.16
C HIS A 273 -13.65 -5.90 -11.59
N VAL A 274 -14.69 -6.72 -11.78
CA VAL A 274 -15.28 -7.07 -13.09
C VAL A 274 -14.21 -7.52 -14.11
N GLY A 275 -13.28 -8.40 -13.66
CA GLY A 275 -12.22 -8.94 -14.53
C GLY A 275 -11.05 -8.00 -14.83
N GLU A 276 -11.05 -6.80 -14.29
CA GLU A 276 -9.97 -5.83 -14.41
C GLU A 276 -9.32 -5.57 -13.05
N TRP A 277 -7.99 -5.60 -12.98
CA TRP A 277 -7.25 -5.14 -11.83
C TRP A 277 -7.21 -3.62 -11.82
N ARG A 278 -7.57 -3.01 -10.70
CA ARG A 278 -7.52 -1.57 -10.50
C ARG A 278 -6.56 -1.25 -9.36
N MET A 279 -5.67 -0.30 -9.61
CA MET A 279 -4.70 0.22 -8.66
C MET A 279 -4.93 1.71 -8.45
N TYR A 280 -5.03 2.15 -7.20
CA TYR A 280 -4.82 3.55 -6.84
C TYR A 280 -3.48 3.65 -6.15
N TYR A 281 -2.68 4.66 -6.53
CA TYR A 281 -1.33 4.86 -6.02
C TYR A 281 -1.06 6.33 -5.78
N ASN A 282 -0.19 6.66 -4.82
CA ASN A 282 0.28 8.03 -4.69
C ASN A 282 1.64 8.21 -5.34
N ALA A 283 1.85 9.41 -5.87
CA ALA A 283 3.10 9.84 -6.46
C ALA A 283 3.29 11.35 -6.27
N ARG A 284 4.54 11.78 -6.37
CA ARG A 284 4.89 13.20 -6.24
C ARG A 284 5.78 13.67 -7.39
N ASP A 285 5.64 14.95 -7.72
CA ASP A 285 6.29 15.60 -8.85
C ASP A 285 7.73 16.10 -8.57
N GLY A 286 8.19 16.01 -7.33
CA GLY A 286 9.51 16.46 -6.93
C GLY A 286 10.02 15.80 -5.67
N TRP A 287 11.14 16.28 -5.15
CA TRP A 287 11.78 15.77 -3.94
C TRP A 287 11.37 16.61 -2.72
N ALA A 288 12.17 17.57 -2.27
CA ALA A 288 11.87 18.35 -1.07
C ALA A 288 10.57 19.18 -1.17
N LEU A 289 10.29 19.78 -2.32
CA LEU A 289 9.11 20.61 -2.55
C LEU A 289 8.01 19.93 -3.38
N GLY A 290 8.08 18.61 -3.57
CA GLY A 290 7.10 17.86 -4.35
C GLY A 290 5.73 17.80 -3.67
N VAL A 291 4.67 17.77 -4.50
CA VAL A 291 3.28 17.61 -4.06
C VAL A 291 2.82 16.18 -4.36
N GLU A 292 2.30 15.49 -3.35
CA GLU A 292 1.75 14.15 -3.52
C GLU A 292 0.28 14.18 -3.92
N ARG A 293 -0.05 13.33 -4.88
CA ARG A 293 -1.39 13.18 -5.45
C ARG A 293 -1.67 11.69 -5.67
N ILE A 294 -2.94 11.34 -5.86
CA ILE A 294 -3.34 9.96 -6.15
C ILE A 294 -3.65 9.83 -7.64
N GLY A 295 -3.03 8.82 -8.24
CA GLY A 295 -3.34 8.34 -9.58
C GLY A 295 -4.05 7.00 -9.58
N MET A 296 -4.51 6.61 -10.74
CA MET A 296 -5.13 5.32 -11.00
C MET A 296 -4.47 4.67 -12.21
N ALA A 297 -4.26 3.36 -12.13
CA ALA A 297 -3.89 2.53 -13.25
C ALA A 297 -4.77 1.28 -13.29
N THR A 298 -4.93 0.70 -14.48
CA THR A 298 -5.68 -0.54 -14.67
C THR A 298 -4.85 -1.57 -15.41
N SER A 299 -5.13 -2.85 -15.15
CA SER A 299 -4.53 -3.97 -15.86
C SER A 299 -5.61 -5.00 -16.16
N ARG A 300 -5.82 -5.28 -17.44
CA ARG A 300 -6.69 -6.37 -17.85
C ARG A 300 -5.98 -7.70 -17.59
N ARG A 301 -6.76 -8.69 -17.24
CA ARG A 301 -6.29 -10.06 -17.12
C ARG A 301 -5.92 -10.58 -18.51
N LEU A 302 -4.66 -10.44 -18.90
CA LEU A 302 -4.16 -11.04 -20.13
C LEU A 302 -3.69 -12.46 -19.85
N LEU A 303 -4.06 -13.40 -20.72
CA LEU A 303 -3.46 -14.73 -20.82
C LEU A 303 -2.03 -14.53 -21.35
N GLU A 304 -1.01 -14.62 -20.51
CA GLU A 304 0.36 -14.69 -20.98
C GLU A 304 0.82 -16.15 -21.04
N CYS A 305 1.14 -16.58 -22.25
CA CYS A 305 1.85 -17.82 -22.53
C CYS A 305 3.37 -17.60 -22.32
N GLY A 306 3.80 -17.38 -21.08
CA GLY A 306 5.20 -17.17 -20.75
C GLY A 306 5.51 -17.71 -19.36
N GLY A 307 6.57 -18.53 -19.26
CA GLY A 307 6.95 -19.16 -17.99
C GLY A 307 7.33 -18.13 -16.93
N LEU A 308 6.75 -18.30 -15.74
CA LEU A 308 7.21 -17.61 -14.54
C LEU A 308 8.59 -18.13 -14.12
N PRO A 309 9.41 -17.33 -13.40
CA PRO A 309 10.62 -17.85 -12.79
C PRO A 309 10.27 -19.04 -11.89
N PRO A 310 11.08 -20.09 -11.85
CA PRO A 310 10.90 -21.20 -10.91
C PRO A 310 11.02 -20.68 -9.48
N PHE A 311 10.17 -21.19 -8.60
CA PHE A 311 10.25 -20.96 -7.16
C PHE A 311 11.41 -21.76 -6.57
#